data_e1d672d53c4032b69e056fc59140a56d
#
_entry.id   e1d672d53c4032b69e056fc59140a56d
#
_cell.length_a   1.000
_cell.length_b   1.000
_cell.length_c   1.000
_cell.angle_alpha   90.00
_cell.angle_beta   90.00
_cell.angle_gamma   90.00
#
_symmetry.space_group_name_H-M   'P 1'
#
loop_
_entity.id
_entity.type
_entity.pdbx_description
1 polymer ?
#
loop_
_entity_poly.entity_id
_entity_poly.type
_entity_poly.pdbx_seq_one_letter_code
_entity_poly.pdbx_strand_id
1 'polypeptide(L)'
;MGESEQTWIARLTPLSGGGVPALLAMPLGVDVWERHPGFLVVAATESRLAELERRRLARVERLVTTERYEEEMTDRPTTGDAG
;
A
#
# COMPACT_ATOMS: atom_id res chain seq x y z
N MET A 1 -16.95 -9.51 12.29
CA MET A 1 -16.77 -9.61 12.18
C MET A 1 -16.06 -9.39 11.78
N GLY A 2 -15.62 -9.42 11.51
CA GLY A 2 -15.01 -9.30 11.24
C GLY A 2 -14.34 -9.13 10.77
N GLU A 3 -14.46 -9.09 10.50
CA GLU A 3 -13.88 -9.06 10.15
C GLU A 3 -13.02 -8.65 9.70
N SER A 4 -12.72 -8.91 9.26
CA SER A 4 -11.43 -8.56 9.17
C SER A 4 -11.06 -8.41 7.78
N GLU A 5 -10.83 -7.21 7.37
CA GLU A 5 -10.36 -6.93 6.07
C GLU A 5 -8.89 -7.14 6.03
N GLN A 6 -8.39 -7.63 4.92
CA GLN A 6 -6.97 -7.73 4.73
C GLN A 6 -6.39 -6.36 4.50
N THR A 7 -5.18 -6.17 4.99
CA THR A 7 -4.42 -4.96 4.72
C THR A 7 -3.38 -5.30 3.66
N TRP A 8 -3.32 -4.49 2.64
CA TRP A 8 -2.42 -4.71 1.53
C TRP A 8 -1.31 -3.69 1.53
N ILE A 9 -0.14 -4.12 1.08
CA ILE A 9 0.90 -3.20 0.68
C ILE A 9 0.68 -2.97 -0.80
N ALA A 10 0.46 -1.73 -1.18
CA ALA A 10 0.06 -1.41 -2.54
C ALA A 10 0.81 -0.19 -3.04
N ARG A 11 0.94 -0.12 -4.35
CA ARG A 11 1.54 1.05 -4.98
C ARG A 11 0.41 1.90 -5.54
N LEU A 12 0.43 3.18 -5.20
CA LEU A 12 -0.56 4.13 -5.68
C LEU A 12 0.11 5.07 -6.66
N THR A 13 -0.39 5.09 -7.88
CA THR A 13 0.11 6.01 -8.89
C THR A 13 -0.96 7.06 -9.13
N PRO A 14 -0.65 8.34 -8.92
CA PRO A 14 -1.66 9.38 -9.06
C PRO A 14 -2.23 9.42 -10.47
N LEU A 15 -3.52 9.62 -10.57
CA LEU A 15 -4.18 9.75 -11.84
C LEU A 15 -4.47 11.21 -12.18
N SER A 16 -4.40 12.09 -11.20
CA SER A 16 -4.68 13.50 -11.43
C SER A 16 -3.40 14.22 -11.80
N GLY A 17 -3.54 15.42 -12.33
CA GLY A 17 -2.40 16.18 -12.75
C GLY A 17 -1.52 16.70 -11.64
N GLY A 18 -1.99 16.66 -10.41
CA GLY A 18 -1.20 17.15 -9.29
C GLY A 18 -0.13 16.20 -8.81
N GLY A 19 -0.15 14.94 -9.26
CA GLY A 19 0.87 13.98 -8.91
C GLY A 19 0.83 13.56 -7.46
N VAL A 20 1.97 13.06 -6.98
CA VAL A 20 2.07 12.56 -5.61
C VAL A 20 1.76 13.63 -4.57
N PRO A 21 2.23 14.88 -4.71
CA PRO A 21 1.88 15.89 -3.70
C PRO A 21 0.37 16.10 -3.56
N ALA A 22 -0.35 16.07 -4.67
CA ALA A 22 -1.79 16.23 -4.61
C ALA A 22 -2.44 15.06 -3.91
N LEU A 23 -1.93 13.87 -4.16
CA LEU A 23 -2.45 12.67 -3.54
C LEU A 23 -2.22 12.72 -2.03
N LEU A 24 -1.03 13.14 -1.62
CA LEU A 24 -0.70 13.23 -0.19
C LEU A 24 -1.53 14.29 0.53
N ALA A 25 -2.00 15.29 -0.19
CA ALA A 25 -2.80 16.35 0.41
C ALA A 25 -4.22 15.90 0.73
N MET A 26 -4.65 14.76 0.22
CA MET A 26 -6.01 14.28 0.44
C MET A 26 -6.05 13.36 1.64
N PRO A 27 -7.18 13.33 2.36
CA PRO A 27 -7.31 12.43 3.51
C PRO A 27 -7.61 11.01 3.02
N LEU A 28 -6.57 10.33 2.57
CA LEU A 28 -6.73 9.01 1.95
C LEU A 28 -7.03 7.89 2.94
N GLY A 29 -6.64 8.08 4.19
CA GLY A 29 -6.86 7.04 5.18
C GLY A 29 -5.96 5.84 5.00
N VAL A 30 -4.77 6.05 4.43
CA VAL A 30 -3.81 4.98 4.22
C VAL A 30 -2.54 5.32 4.98
N ASP A 31 -1.75 4.28 5.23
CA ASP A 31 -0.48 4.43 5.92
C ASP A 31 0.61 4.48 4.86
N VAL A 32 1.25 5.62 4.70
CA VAL A 32 2.25 5.80 3.65
C VAL A 32 3.59 5.27 4.15
N TRP A 33 4.11 4.26 3.48
CA TRP A 33 5.37 3.64 3.85
C TRP A 33 6.54 4.26 3.08
N GLU A 34 6.34 4.55 1.80
CA GLU A 34 7.39 5.13 0.98
C GLU A 34 6.81 6.17 0.05
N ARG A 35 7.57 7.21 -0.19
CA ARG A 35 7.20 8.25 -1.13
C ARG A 35 8.22 8.27 -2.24
N HIS A 36 7.74 8.23 -3.45
CA HIS A 36 8.60 8.30 -4.63
C HIS A 36 8.08 9.39 -5.54
N PRO A 37 8.87 9.90 -6.45
CA PRO A 37 8.42 11.00 -7.32
C PRO A 37 7.17 10.69 -8.12
N GLY A 38 6.99 9.44 -8.51
CA GLY A 38 5.87 9.09 -9.36
C GLY A 38 4.82 8.23 -8.71
N PHE A 39 5.01 7.81 -7.46
CA PHE A 39 4.06 6.92 -6.82
C PHE A 39 4.31 6.85 -5.31
N LEU A 40 3.37 6.25 -4.60
CA LEU A 40 3.49 5.99 -3.17
C LEU A 40 3.40 4.50 -2.92
N VAL A 41 4.09 4.04 -1.89
CA VAL A 41 3.87 2.68 -1.39
C VAL A 41 3.17 2.82 -0.05
N VAL A 42 2.02 2.20 0.08
CA VAL A 42 1.15 2.39 1.24
C VAL A 42 0.68 1.06 1.77
N ALA A 43 0.23 1.07 3.02
CA ALA A 43 -0.49 -0.05 3.60
C ALA A 43 -1.93 0.41 3.80
N ALA A 44 -2.88 -0.33 3.28
CA ALA A 44 -4.29 0.06 3.34
C ALA A 44 -5.17 -1.17 3.24
N THR A 45 -6.38 -1.04 3.77
CA THR A 45 -7.34 -2.13 3.68
C THR A 45 -7.89 -2.23 2.27
N GLU A 46 -8.44 -3.38 1.96
CA GLU A 46 -9.04 -3.62 0.65
C GLU A 46 -10.13 -2.57 0.36
N SER A 47 -10.97 -2.26 1.33
CA SER A 47 -12.03 -1.28 1.13
C SER A 47 -11.46 0.08 0.76
N ARG A 48 -10.39 0.45 1.41
CA ARG A 48 -9.79 1.75 1.17
C ARG A 48 -9.20 1.81 -0.24
N LEU A 49 -8.54 0.73 -0.63
CA LEU A 49 -7.96 0.67 -1.97
C LEU A 49 -9.04 0.70 -3.04
N ALA A 50 -10.12 -0.04 -2.81
CA ALA A 50 -11.23 -0.05 -3.75
C ALA A 50 -11.86 1.33 -3.88
N GLU A 51 -11.92 2.05 -2.78
CA GLU A 51 -12.45 3.40 -2.77
C GLU A 51 -11.59 4.31 -3.65
N LEU A 52 -10.28 4.21 -3.52
CA LEU A 52 -9.38 5.03 -4.32
C LEU A 52 -9.54 4.73 -5.80
N GLU A 53 -9.72 3.46 -6.13
CA GLU A 53 -9.94 3.06 -7.51
C GLU A 53 -11.27 3.59 -8.03
N ARG A 54 -12.30 3.46 -7.22
CA ARG A 54 -13.63 3.87 -7.63
C ARG A 54 -13.72 5.35 -7.87
N ARG A 55 -13.00 6.12 -7.06
CA ARG A 55 -12.99 7.57 -7.20
C ARG A 55 -11.96 8.04 -8.22
N ARG A 56 -11.17 7.13 -8.74
CA ARG A 56 -10.15 7.43 -9.74
C ARG A 56 -9.13 8.44 -9.23
N LEU A 57 -8.81 8.31 -7.95
CA LEU A 57 -7.80 9.16 -7.35
C LEU A 57 -6.41 8.65 -7.67
N ALA A 58 -6.27 7.33 -7.75
CA ALA A 58 -4.98 6.72 -8.01
C ALA A 58 -5.18 5.36 -8.64
N ARG A 59 -4.18 4.96 -9.41
CA ARG A 59 -4.13 3.60 -9.90
C ARG A 59 -3.56 2.76 -8.76
N VAL A 60 -4.24 1.71 -8.40
CA VAL A 60 -3.87 0.89 -7.27
C VAL A 60 -3.30 -0.43 -7.77
N GLU A 61 -2.09 -0.76 -7.31
CA GLU A 61 -1.48 -2.01 -7.64
C GLU A 61 -1.22 -2.74 -6.33
N ARG A 62 -1.95 -3.80 -6.08
CA ARG A 62 -1.81 -4.56 -4.84
C ARG A 62 -0.60 -5.45 -4.97
N LEU A 63 0.35 -5.29 -4.07
CA LEU A 63 1.62 -6.01 -4.16
C LEU A 63 1.58 -7.27 -3.32
N VAL A 64 1.22 -7.13 -2.04
CA VAL A 64 1.24 -8.26 -1.14
C VAL A 64 0.44 -7.85 0.09
N THR A 65 -0.12 -8.83 0.80
CA THR A 65 -0.79 -8.50 2.06
C THR A 65 0.27 -8.27 3.12
N THR A 66 -0.06 -7.49 4.14
CA THR A 66 0.89 -7.25 5.21
C THR A 66 1.21 -8.54 5.95
N GLU A 67 0.23 -9.41 6.07
CA GLU A 67 0.44 -10.69 6.71
C GLU A 67 1.47 -11.51 5.96
N ARG A 68 1.34 -11.56 4.65
CA ARG A 68 2.28 -12.29 3.83
C ARG A 68 3.65 -11.66 3.84
N TYR A 69 3.68 -10.33 3.83
CA TYR A 69 4.93 -9.61 3.89
C TYR A 69 5.69 -9.94 5.18
N GLU A 70 4.98 -9.97 6.28
CA GLU A 70 5.60 -10.30 7.57
C GLU A 70 6.09 -11.74 7.59
N GLU A 71 5.35 -12.62 7.00
CA GLU A 71 5.77 -14.01 6.92
C GLU A 71 7.07 -14.15 6.15
N GLU A 72 7.16 -13.45 5.05
CA GLU A 72 8.36 -13.53 4.24
C GLU A 72 9.56 -12.93 4.94
N MET A 73 9.35 -11.86 5.65
CA MET A 73 10.42 -11.24 6.40
C MET A 73 10.89 -12.14 7.54
N THR A 74 9.98 -12.80 8.18
CA THR A 74 10.29 -13.69 9.26
C THR A 74 11.03 -14.91 8.78
N ASP A 75 10.65 -15.40 7.64
CA ASP A 75 11.24 -16.58 7.09
C ASP A 75 12.63 -16.39 6.60
N ARG A 76 13.02 -15.22 6.31
CA ARG A 76 14.26 -15.03 5.80
C ARG A 76 15.21 -15.31 6.80
N PRO A 77 15.69 -16.03 6.95
CA PRO A 77 16.39 -16.27 8.04
C PRO A 77 17.64 -16.05 8.10
N THR A 78 17.36 -16.26 8.13
CA THR A 78 18.06 -16.28 8.45
C THR A 78 19.01 -16.58 8.07
N THR A 79 18.95 -16.88 7.70
CA THR A 79 19.63 -17.13 7.31
C THR A 79 20.59 -16.73 7.29
N GLY A 80 20.55 -16.49 7.08
CA GLY A 80 21.39 -16.09 6.97
C GLY A 80 22.26 -16.03 7.79
N ASP A 81 22.13 -16.06 8.26
CA ASP A 81 22.83 -15.88 9.04
C ASP A 81 23.51 -16.64 9.21
N ALA A 82 23.54 -17.08 9.07
CA ALA A 82 24.14 -17.59 9.23
C ALA A 82 24.88 -17.57 8.96
N GLY A 83 24.89 -17.45 8.92
CA GLY A 83 25.59 -17.23 8.67
C GLY A 83 26.03 -17.50 8.64
#